data_d8ec9cefd90a9db67e24ee8f2f899453
#
_entry.id   d8ec9cefd90a9db67e24ee8f2f899453
#
_cell.length_a   1.000
_cell.length_b   1.000
_cell.length_c   1.000
_cell.angle_alpha   90.00
_cell.angle_beta   90.00
_cell.angle_gamma   90.00
#
_symmetry.space_group_name_H-M   'P 1'
#
loop_
_entity.id
_entity.type
_entity.pdbx_description
1 polymer ?
#
loop_
_entity_poly.entity_id
_entity_poly.type
_entity_poly.pdbx_seq_one_letter_code
_entity_poly.pdbx_strand_id
1 'polypeptide(L)'
;MENPDDYVDMVDLNSEDNQVPALDLYYQRNLKNDQTLVFNVVGTYNRTSSHRFYQESRDQELLTDINNQVSGNKYSVIGEGIYEKKLANGNRLSTGLRHTQSFSNNEYRNGHNYDTRMNQAESSIYGEFKGKVRKLDYTLGVGVSRSYYKQDGMDDSYQYYTFNPRFTLQYALPGQSFVRLRGYVGNSSPSLGNLSAIEQVIDSLQLQRGNPQLEAYMRYRLALTYEFQKGIFYTNLDGAYEYLPNPIMAVSYTHLTLPT
;
A
#
# COMPACT_ATOMS: atom_id res chain seq x y z
N MET A 1 -4.97 26.80 37.29
CA MET A 1 -3.98 27.83 36.93
C MET A 1 -2.74 27.03 36.56
N GLU A 2 -2.46 26.91 35.27
CA GLU A 2 -1.20 26.34 34.83
C GLU A 2 -0.06 27.25 35.26
N ASN A 3 0.97 26.67 35.87
CA ASN A 3 2.14 27.41 36.29
C ASN A 3 2.92 27.81 35.04
N PRO A 4 3.11 29.07 34.69
CA PRO A 4 3.76 29.51 33.46
C PRO A 4 5.25 29.15 33.38
N ASP A 5 5.84 28.60 34.44
CA ASP A 5 7.25 28.23 34.52
C ASP A 5 7.50 26.70 34.36
N ASP A 6 6.48 25.91 34.01
CA ASP A 6 6.60 24.47 33.86
C ASP A 6 6.93 24.07 32.39
N TYR A 7 8.16 24.37 32.00
CA TYR A 7 8.68 24.04 30.66
C TYR A 7 9.31 22.65 30.65
N VAL A 8 9.00 21.88 29.60
CA VAL A 8 9.68 20.63 29.26
C VAL A 8 10.55 20.88 28.05
N ASP A 9 11.85 20.71 28.21
CA ASP A 9 12.79 20.72 27.09
C ASP A 9 12.72 19.36 26.38
N MET A 10 12.55 19.39 25.05
CA MET A 10 12.40 18.22 24.21
C MET A 10 13.42 18.23 23.08
N VAL A 11 14.10 17.12 22.91
CA VAL A 11 14.99 16.83 21.77
C VAL A 11 14.44 15.62 21.03
N ASP A 12 14.07 15.79 19.77
CA ASP A 12 13.64 14.67 18.88
C ASP A 12 14.48 14.69 17.60
N LEU A 13 15.35 13.72 17.48
CA LEU A 13 16.25 13.54 16.32
C LEU A 13 15.87 12.25 15.61
N ASN A 14 15.49 12.36 14.34
CA ASN A 14 15.17 11.22 13.49
C ASN A 14 16.08 11.19 12.27
N SER A 15 16.69 10.03 12.03
CA SER A 15 17.50 9.76 10.85
C SER A 15 16.97 8.51 10.16
N GLU A 16 16.77 8.58 8.86
CA GLU A 16 16.33 7.44 8.05
C GLU A 16 17.23 7.31 6.81
N ASP A 17 17.71 6.10 6.57
CA ASP A 17 18.40 5.70 5.35
C ASP A 17 17.65 4.57 4.67
N ASN A 18 17.43 4.69 3.37
CA ASN A 18 16.69 3.73 2.58
C ASN A 18 17.39 3.49 1.23
N GLN A 19 17.71 2.23 0.97
CA GLN A 19 18.36 1.78 -0.26
C GLN A 19 17.48 0.74 -0.95
N VAL A 20 17.08 1.01 -2.21
CA VAL A 20 16.15 0.16 -2.96
C VAL A 20 16.69 -0.14 -4.35
N PRO A 21 17.74 -0.97 -4.50
CA PRO A 21 18.11 -1.48 -5.81
C PRO A 21 17.00 -2.36 -6.38
N ALA A 22 16.74 -2.20 -7.68
CA ALA A 22 15.75 -2.97 -8.41
C ALA A 22 16.31 -3.46 -9.74
N LEU A 23 15.87 -4.65 -10.15
CA LEU A 23 16.11 -5.23 -11.46
C LEU A 23 14.76 -5.48 -12.12
N ASP A 24 14.58 -4.97 -13.33
CA ASP A 24 13.38 -5.17 -14.13
C ASP A 24 13.75 -5.86 -15.45
N LEU A 25 13.15 -7.02 -15.69
CA LEU A 25 13.33 -7.82 -16.90
C LEU A 25 12.00 -7.89 -17.64
N TYR A 26 11.97 -7.32 -18.82
CA TYR A 26 10.80 -7.29 -19.67
C TYR A 26 11.03 -8.07 -20.97
N TYR A 27 10.09 -8.93 -21.31
CA TYR A 27 10.09 -9.67 -22.57
C TYR A 27 8.73 -9.57 -23.23
N GLN A 28 8.68 -9.16 -24.49
CA GLN A 28 7.47 -9.10 -25.31
C GLN A 28 7.67 -9.88 -26.59
N ARG A 29 6.67 -10.68 -26.96
CA ARG A 29 6.61 -11.38 -28.22
C ARG A 29 5.26 -11.18 -28.90
N ASN A 30 5.31 -10.67 -30.12
CA ASN A 30 4.13 -10.60 -30.99
C ASN A 30 3.99 -11.95 -31.70
N LEU A 31 2.81 -12.53 -31.60
CA LEU A 31 2.44 -13.79 -32.23
C LEU A 31 1.57 -13.51 -33.47
N LYS A 32 1.26 -14.57 -34.23
CA LYS A 32 0.33 -14.48 -35.37
C LYS A 32 -1.07 -14.11 -34.89
N ASN A 33 -1.89 -13.57 -35.80
CA ASN A 33 -3.30 -13.22 -35.55
C ASN A 33 -3.51 -12.18 -34.43
N ASP A 34 -2.69 -11.13 -34.43
CA ASP A 34 -2.82 -9.97 -33.52
C ASP A 34 -2.79 -10.36 -32.02
N GLN A 35 -1.95 -11.30 -31.70
CA GLN A 35 -1.72 -11.76 -30.32
C GLN A 35 -0.37 -11.26 -29.81
N THR A 36 -0.29 -10.99 -28.52
CA THR A 36 0.95 -10.58 -27.86
C THR A 36 1.07 -11.29 -26.53
N LEU A 37 2.28 -11.79 -26.25
CA LEU A 37 2.68 -12.29 -24.94
C LEU A 37 3.67 -11.32 -24.33
N VAL A 38 3.45 -11.00 -23.05
CA VAL A 38 4.35 -10.17 -22.24
C VAL A 38 4.71 -10.94 -20.99
N PHE A 39 5.99 -10.94 -20.65
CA PHE A 39 6.50 -11.44 -19.39
C PHE A 39 7.31 -10.33 -18.73
N ASN A 40 7.02 -10.09 -17.46
CA ASN A 40 7.74 -9.12 -16.64
C ASN A 40 8.19 -9.79 -15.34
N VAL A 41 9.46 -9.60 -14.98
CA VAL A 41 10.01 -10.05 -13.70
C VAL A 41 10.74 -8.89 -13.05
N VAL A 42 10.28 -8.48 -11.89
CA VAL A 42 10.87 -7.41 -11.10
C VAL A 42 11.42 -7.98 -9.80
N GLY A 43 12.71 -7.82 -9.58
CA GLY A 43 13.37 -8.12 -8.32
C GLY A 43 13.70 -6.82 -7.60
N THR A 44 13.37 -6.70 -6.33
CA THR A 44 13.76 -5.56 -5.48
C THR A 44 14.37 -6.03 -4.19
N TYR A 45 15.39 -5.32 -3.75
CA TYR A 45 15.93 -5.42 -2.41
C TYR A 45 15.78 -4.05 -1.74
N ASN A 46 15.16 -4.03 -0.58
CA ASN A 46 15.03 -2.80 0.21
C ASN A 46 15.76 -3.01 1.54
N ARG A 47 16.70 -2.12 1.83
CA ARG A 47 17.35 -1.99 3.12
C ARG A 47 16.97 -0.65 3.72
N THR A 48 16.36 -0.69 4.90
CA THR A 48 15.96 0.50 5.65
C THR A 48 16.68 0.51 6.99
N SER A 49 17.18 1.66 7.39
CA SER A 49 17.71 1.90 8.74
C SER A 49 17.10 3.19 9.25
N SER A 50 16.43 3.12 10.37
CA SER A 50 15.85 4.28 11.07
C SER A 50 16.40 4.33 12.48
N HIS A 51 16.82 5.52 12.89
CA HIS A 51 17.31 5.79 14.24
C HIS A 51 16.59 7.02 14.77
N ARG A 52 15.90 6.86 15.88
CA ARG A 52 15.23 7.94 16.60
C ARG A 52 15.81 8.06 17.98
N PHE A 53 16.30 9.25 18.28
CA PHE A 53 16.71 9.66 19.61
C PHE A 53 15.68 10.70 20.10
N TYR A 54 15.05 10.40 21.24
CA TYR A 54 14.06 11.28 21.85
C TYR A 54 14.36 11.44 23.34
N GLN A 55 14.43 12.68 23.79
CA GLN A 55 14.77 13.03 25.15
C GLN A 55 13.87 14.13 25.67
N GLU A 56 13.31 13.94 26.85
CA GLU A 56 12.56 14.95 27.59
C GLU A 56 13.26 15.25 28.90
N SER A 57 13.39 16.54 29.21
CA SER A 57 13.93 17.00 30.49
C SER A 57 13.13 18.15 31.05
N ARG A 58 13.05 18.24 32.39
CA ARG A 58 12.44 19.33 33.14
C ARG A 58 13.41 19.76 34.24
N ASP A 59 13.71 21.05 34.31
CA ASP A 59 14.65 21.60 35.29
C ASP A 59 16.00 20.87 35.34
N GLN A 60 16.50 20.45 34.16
CA GLN A 60 17.71 19.61 34.00
C GLN A 60 17.58 18.16 34.51
N GLU A 61 16.41 17.75 34.97
CA GLU A 61 16.12 16.37 35.29
C GLU A 61 15.59 15.63 34.06
N LEU A 62 16.21 14.48 33.74
CA LEU A 62 15.84 13.65 32.61
C LEU A 62 14.55 12.89 32.94
N LEU A 63 13.48 13.18 32.21
CA LEU A 63 12.17 12.50 32.34
C LEU A 63 12.08 11.25 31.46
N THR A 64 12.57 11.37 30.23
CA THR A 64 12.46 10.31 29.23
C THR A 64 13.69 10.31 28.34
N ASP A 65 14.24 9.13 28.09
CA ASP A 65 15.35 8.89 27.14
C ASP A 65 15.01 7.67 26.30
N ILE A 66 14.75 7.90 25.02
CA ILE A 66 14.36 6.87 24.06
C ILE A 66 15.37 6.84 22.92
N ASN A 67 16.00 5.70 22.74
CA ASN A 67 16.92 5.44 21.66
C ASN A 67 16.43 4.22 20.87
N ASN A 68 15.66 4.49 19.81
CA ASN A 68 15.07 3.46 18.97
C ASN A 68 15.86 3.33 17.67
N GLN A 69 16.36 2.14 17.42
CA GLN A 69 16.96 1.80 16.13
C GLN A 69 16.18 0.66 15.49
N VAL A 70 15.78 0.85 14.26
CA VAL A 70 15.10 -0.17 13.44
C VAL A 70 15.89 -0.37 12.16
N SER A 71 16.31 -1.61 11.92
CA SER A 71 16.96 -2.02 10.68
C SER A 71 16.10 -3.07 9.98
N GLY A 72 15.81 -2.87 8.70
CA GLY A 72 14.96 -3.76 7.92
C GLY A 72 15.60 -4.15 6.60
N ASN A 73 15.41 -5.41 6.23
CA ASN A 73 15.76 -5.93 4.92
C ASN A 73 14.53 -6.59 4.30
N LYS A 74 14.18 -6.21 3.08
CA LYS A 74 13.07 -6.81 2.34
C LYS A 74 13.53 -7.22 0.94
N TYR A 75 13.31 -8.46 0.61
CA TYR A 75 13.49 -9.01 -0.73
C TYR A 75 12.11 -9.20 -1.34
N SER A 76 11.91 -8.77 -2.58
CA SER A 76 10.65 -8.97 -3.28
C SER A 76 10.90 -9.37 -4.73
N VAL A 77 10.15 -10.36 -5.19
CA VAL A 77 10.14 -10.77 -6.59
C VAL A 77 8.70 -10.75 -7.08
N ILE A 78 8.48 -10.07 -8.20
CA ILE A 78 7.21 -10.02 -8.91
C ILE A 78 7.41 -10.69 -10.24
N GLY A 79 6.59 -11.68 -10.56
CA GLY A 79 6.48 -12.29 -11.88
C GLY A 79 5.10 -12.03 -12.46
N GLU A 80 5.02 -11.54 -13.69
CA GLU A 80 3.77 -11.30 -14.39
C GLU A 80 3.84 -11.83 -15.82
N GLY A 81 2.81 -12.58 -16.23
CA GLY A 81 2.60 -13.02 -17.61
C GLY A 81 1.28 -12.50 -18.12
N ILE A 82 1.27 -11.84 -19.27
CA ILE A 82 0.08 -11.26 -19.89
C ILE A 82 -0.07 -11.80 -21.31
N TYR A 83 -1.26 -12.25 -21.63
CA TYR A 83 -1.67 -12.57 -22.99
C TYR A 83 -2.70 -11.54 -23.46
N GLU A 84 -2.44 -10.94 -24.60
CA GLU A 84 -3.35 -10.01 -25.24
C GLU A 84 -3.74 -10.48 -26.63
N LYS A 85 -5.01 -10.27 -26.99
CA LYS A 85 -5.53 -10.51 -28.34
C LYS A 85 -6.36 -9.30 -28.83
N LYS A 86 -5.98 -8.75 -29.98
CA LYS A 86 -6.83 -7.80 -30.68
C LYS A 86 -7.92 -8.56 -31.43
N LEU A 87 -9.14 -8.08 -31.33
CA LEU A 87 -10.31 -8.65 -31.99
C LEU A 87 -10.66 -7.84 -33.24
N ALA A 88 -11.42 -8.46 -34.15
CA ALA A 88 -11.73 -7.90 -35.47
C ALA A 88 -12.32 -6.49 -35.45
N ASN A 89 -13.02 -6.10 -34.38
CA ASN A 89 -13.66 -4.78 -34.26
C ASN A 89 -12.77 -3.75 -33.56
N GLY A 90 -11.47 -3.98 -33.46
CA GLY A 90 -10.54 -3.11 -32.72
C GLY A 90 -10.62 -3.25 -31.20
N ASN A 91 -11.48 -4.12 -30.70
CA ASN A 91 -11.55 -4.47 -29.28
C ASN A 91 -10.30 -5.28 -28.89
N ARG A 92 -10.00 -5.31 -27.59
CA ARG A 92 -8.87 -6.05 -27.03
C ARG A 92 -9.32 -6.90 -25.83
N LEU A 93 -8.91 -8.15 -25.84
CA LEU A 93 -9.03 -9.04 -24.70
C LEU A 93 -7.63 -9.26 -24.12
N SER A 94 -7.48 -9.07 -22.83
CA SER A 94 -6.25 -9.32 -22.10
C SER A 94 -6.54 -10.27 -20.93
N THR A 95 -5.63 -11.18 -20.64
CA THR A 95 -5.64 -11.99 -19.43
C THR A 95 -4.24 -12.06 -18.87
N GLY A 96 -4.11 -12.06 -17.56
CA GLY A 96 -2.81 -12.08 -16.90
C GLY A 96 -2.80 -12.88 -15.62
N LEU A 97 -1.61 -13.37 -15.33
CA LEU A 97 -1.23 -14.00 -14.06
C LEU A 97 -0.13 -13.18 -13.44
N ARG A 98 -0.25 -12.84 -12.17
CA ARG A 98 0.79 -12.14 -11.42
C ARG A 98 1.02 -12.85 -10.10
N HIS A 99 2.29 -13.01 -9.75
CA HIS A 99 2.71 -13.51 -8.45
C HIS A 99 3.76 -12.58 -7.86
N THR A 100 3.56 -12.20 -6.61
CA THR A 100 4.51 -11.42 -5.81
C THR A 100 4.90 -12.26 -4.62
N GLN A 101 6.20 -12.44 -4.40
CA GLN A 101 6.76 -13.07 -3.20
C GLN A 101 7.67 -12.05 -2.50
N SER A 102 7.47 -11.87 -1.20
CA SER A 102 8.30 -10.98 -0.39
C SER A 102 8.71 -11.65 0.90
N PHE A 103 9.97 -11.44 1.28
CA PHE A 103 10.53 -11.82 2.58
C PHE A 103 11.09 -10.57 3.23
N SER A 104 10.73 -10.30 4.47
CA SER A 104 11.29 -9.20 5.24
C SER A 104 11.81 -9.69 6.58
N ASN A 105 12.91 -9.08 7.00
CA ASN A 105 13.51 -9.26 8.31
C ASN A 105 13.73 -7.86 8.91
N ASN A 106 13.13 -7.62 10.07
CA ASN A 106 13.29 -6.36 10.79
C ASN A 106 13.89 -6.63 12.17
N GLU A 107 14.90 -5.85 12.51
CA GLU A 107 15.58 -5.85 13.78
C GLU A 107 15.22 -4.56 14.52
N TYR A 108 14.67 -4.70 15.71
CA TYR A 108 14.30 -3.59 16.60
C TYR A 108 15.26 -3.57 17.78
N ARG A 109 15.84 -2.41 18.07
CA ARG A 109 16.76 -2.16 19.16
C ARG A 109 16.24 -0.95 19.95
N ASN A 110 15.45 -1.18 20.98
CA ASN A 110 14.80 -0.15 21.78
C ASN A 110 14.73 -0.55 23.27
N GLY A 111 15.87 -0.89 23.86
CA GLY A 111 15.93 -1.46 25.21
C GLY A 111 15.67 -2.96 25.28
N HIS A 112 14.84 -3.50 24.41
CA HIS A 112 14.66 -4.93 24.16
C HIS A 112 14.95 -5.21 22.68
N ASN A 113 15.69 -6.29 22.42
CA ASN A 113 16.04 -6.68 21.06
C ASN A 113 14.98 -7.63 20.51
N TYR A 114 14.35 -7.25 19.41
CA TYR A 114 13.38 -8.08 18.70
C TYR A 114 13.76 -8.23 17.24
N ASP A 115 13.70 -9.45 16.76
CA ASP A 115 13.85 -9.78 15.34
C ASP A 115 12.52 -10.34 14.85
N THR A 116 12.00 -9.76 13.77
CA THR A 116 10.77 -10.24 13.15
C THR A 116 11.03 -10.66 11.71
N ARG A 117 10.59 -11.84 11.33
CA ARG A 117 10.65 -12.34 9.96
C ARG A 117 9.24 -12.51 9.42
N MET A 118 9.07 -12.10 8.18
CA MET A 118 7.77 -12.14 7.53
C MET A 118 7.89 -12.72 6.14
N ASN A 119 6.92 -13.54 5.80
CA ASN A 119 6.70 -14.09 4.47
C ASN A 119 5.35 -13.62 3.95
N GLN A 120 5.35 -12.94 2.81
CA GLN A 120 4.15 -12.44 2.15
C GLN A 120 4.13 -12.94 0.71
N ALA A 121 2.99 -13.46 0.28
CA ALA A 121 2.78 -13.84 -1.10
C ALA A 121 1.42 -13.32 -1.59
N GLU A 122 1.39 -12.83 -2.81
CA GLU A 122 0.16 -12.46 -3.50
C GLU A 122 0.15 -13.07 -4.89
N SER A 123 -0.91 -13.81 -5.20
CA SER A 123 -1.12 -14.40 -6.53
C SER A 123 -2.44 -13.90 -7.07
N SER A 124 -2.46 -13.42 -8.29
CA SER A 124 -3.68 -12.94 -8.94
C SER A 124 -3.81 -13.46 -10.37
N ILE A 125 -5.05 -13.72 -10.74
CA ILE A 125 -5.47 -13.95 -12.13
C ILE A 125 -6.50 -12.91 -12.49
N TYR A 126 -6.40 -12.34 -13.66
CA TYR A 126 -7.33 -11.32 -14.14
C TYR A 126 -7.60 -11.44 -15.64
N GLY A 127 -8.76 -10.92 -16.01
CA GLY A 127 -9.16 -10.70 -17.39
C GLY A 127 -9.66 -9.29 -17.59
N GLU A 128 -9.41 -8.70 -18.76
CA GLU A 128 -9.82 -7.37 -19.11
C GLU A 128 -10.27 -7.31 -20.57
N PHE A 129 -11.39 -6.67 -20.80
CA PHE A 129 -11.93 -6.40 -22.13
C PHE A 129 -11.98 -4.88 -22.37
N LYS A 130 -11.28 -4.43 -23.41
CA LYS A 130 -11.28 -3.05 -23.87
C LYS A 130 -12.00 -2.93 -25.19
N GLY A 131 -12.85 -1.94 -25.31
CA GLY A 131 -13.57 -1.70 -26.53
C GLY A 131 -13.94 -0.24 -26.71
N LYS A 132 -14.47 0.04 -27.92
CA LYS A 132 -14.95 1.35 -28.28
C LYS A 132 -16.26 1.23 -29.06
N VAL A 133 -17.25 1.98 -28.64
CA VAL A 133 -18.54 2.12 -29.37
C VAL A 133 -18.79 3.60 -29.57
N ARG A 134 -18.66 4.04 -30.81
CA ARG A 134 -18.79 5.47 -31.21
C ARG A 134 -17.84 6.35 -30.37
N LYS A 135 -18.38 7.17 -29.48
CA LYS A 135 -17.66 8.11 -28.62
C LYS A 135 -17.34 7.52 -27.21
N LEU A 136 -17.78 6.31 -26.94
CA LEU A 136 -17.58 5.65 -25.67
C LEU A 136 -16.42 4.65 -25.77
N ASP A 137 -15.32 4.92 -25.09
CA ASP A 137 -14.27 3.96 -24.82
C ASP A 137 -14.57 3.28 -23.48
N TYR A 138 -14.49 1.95 -23.41
CA TYR A 138 -14.76 1.21 -22.19
C TYR A 138 -13.71 0.14 -21.93
N THR A 139 -13.43 -0.05 -20.67
CA THR A 139 -12.60 -1.14 -20.15
C THR A 139 -13.38 -1.81 -19.03
N LEU A 140 -13.56 -3.13 -19.13
CA LEU A 140 -14.19 -3.95 -18.10
C LEU A 140 -13.19 -5.03 -17.70
N GLY A 141 -12.91 -5.14 -16.42
CA GLY A 141 -11.96 -6.10 -15.89
C GLY A 141 -12.52 -6.81 -14.67
N VAL A 142 -12.12 -8.05 -14.52
CA VAL A 142 -12.36 -8.86 -13.32
C VAL A 142 -11.09 -9.60 -12.95
N GLY A 143 -10.87 -9.80 -11.67
CA GLY A 143 -9.73 -10.56 -11.18
C GLY A 143 -10.05 -11.21 -9.85
N VAL A 144 -9.25 -12.21 -9.51
CA VAL A 144 -9.22 -12.83 -8.19
C VAL A 144 -7.78 -12.84 -7.70
N SER A 145 -7.58 -12.37 -6.48
CA SER A 145 -6.28 -12.38 -5.81
C SER A 145 -6.35 -13.28 -4.59
N ARG A 146 -5.28 -14.03 -4.35
CA ARG A 146 -5.02 -14.73 -3.10
C ARG A 146 -3.85 -14.05 -2.42
N SER A 147 -4.06 -13.57 -1.23
CA SER A 147 -3.02 -13.01 -0.36
C SER A 147 -2.69 -13.99 0.75
N TYR A 148 -1.42 -14.15 1.02
CA TYR A 148 -0.87 -14.99 2.08
C TYR A 148 0.12 -14.18 2.91
N TYR A 149 0.07 -14.36 4.21
CA TYR A 149 0.92 -13.69 5.16
C TYR A 149 1.26 -14.61 6.33
N LYS A 150 2.54 -14.69 6.70
CA LYS A 150 3.02 -15.39 7.88
C LYS A 150 4.16 -14.60 8.52
N GLN A 151 4.11 -14.45 9.85
CA GLN A 151 5.16 -13.86 10.65
C GLN A 151 5.73 -14.92 11.62
N ASP A 152 7.04 -14.91 11.86
CA ASP A 152 7.66 -15.77 12.87
C ASP A 152 7.12 -15.41 14.25
N GLY A 153 6.85 -16.44 15.05
CA GLY A 153 6.23 -16.29 16.38
C GLY A 153 4.71 -16.21 16.38
N MET A 154 4.08 -16.28 15.21
CA MET A 154 2.63 -16.47 15.09
C MET A 154 2.33 -17.93 14.76
N ASP A 155 1.38 -18.52 15.50
CA ASP A 155 0.96 -19.91 15.28
C ASP A 155 0.24 -20.09 13.95
N ASP A 156 -0.51 -19.05 13.52
CA ASP A 156 -1.34 -19.08 12.33
C ASP A 156 -0.76 -18.25 11.17
N SER A 157 -1.05 -18.69 9.95
CA SER A 157 -0.86 -17.91 8.72
C SER A 157 -2.19 -17.34 8.26
N TYR A 158 -2.18 -16.11 7.78
CA TYR A 158 -3.36 -15.47 7.22
C TYR A 158 -3.45 -15.74 5.72
N GLN A 159 -4.65 -16.12 5.28
CA GLN A 159 -4.96 -16.35 3.89
C GLN A 159 -6.33 -15.76 3.58
N TYR A 160 -6.44 -14.94 2.54
CA TYR A 160 -7.72 -14.42 2.09
C TYR A 160 -7.76 -14.29 0.57
N TYR A 161 -8.97 -14.33 0.04
CA TYR A 161 -9.26 -14.17 -1.37
C TYR A 161 -10.05 -12.90 -1.60
N THR A 162 -9.70 -12.18 -2.67
CA THR A 162 -10.38 -10.94 -3.03
C THR A 162 -10.86 -11.04 -4.47
N PHE A 163 -12.10 -10.68 -4.70
CA PHE A 163 -12.65 -10.48 -6.04
C PHE A 163 -12.50 -9.00 -6.40
N ASN A 164 -11.81 -8.71 -7.52
CA ASN A 164 -11.36 -7.39 -7.92
C ASN A 164 -12.00 -6.95 -9.24
N PRO A 165 -13.29 -6.61 -9.29
CA PRO A 165 -13.90 -6.03 -10.47
C PRO A 165 -13.41 -4.59 -10.65
N ARG A 166 -13.23 -4.20 -11.92
CA ARG A 166 -12.84 -2.84 -12.29
C ARG A 166 -13.48 -2.44 -13.61
N PHE A 167 -13.78 -1.17 -13.74
CA PHE A 167 -14.25 -0.62 -15.01
C PHE A 167 -13.75 0.80 -15.23
N THR A 168 -13.64 1.16 -16.50
CA THR A 168 -13.40 2.53 -16.94
C THR A 168 -14.31 2.79 -18.12
N LEU A 169 -15.10 3.86 -18.04
CA LEU A 169 -15.96 4.34 -19.10
C LEU A 169 -15.52 5.77 -19.42
N GLN A 170 -15.16 6.03 -20.66
CA GLN A 170 -14.75 7.37 -21.10
C GLN A 170 -15.57 7.78 -22.31
N TYR A 171 -16.31 8.87 -22.17
CA TYR A 171 -17.12 9.44 -23.26
C TYR A 171 -16.44 10.69 -23.80
N ALA A 172 -16.13 10.65 -25.10
CA ALA A 172 -15.53 11.77 -25.81
C ALA A 172 -16.58 12.86 -26.09
N LEU A 173 -16.30 14.07 -25.66
CA LEU A 173 -17.08 15.27 -25.90
C LEU A 173 -16.53 16.02 -27.10
N PRO A 174 -17.23 17.05 -27.60
CA PRO A 174 -16.70 17.94 -28.67
C PRO A 174 -15.40 18.63 -28.23
N GLY A 175 -14.48 18.82 -29.16
CA GLY A 175 -13.15 19.32 -28.91
C GLY A 175 -12.24 18.18 -28.40
N GLN A 176 -11.30 18.50 -27.52
CA GLN A 176 -10.40 17.52 -26.86
C GLN A 176 -10.88 17.23 -25.44
N SER A 177 -12.18 17.19 -25.23
CA SER A 177 -12.83 17.08 -23.93
C SER A 177 -13.39 15.67 -23.72
N PHE A 178 -13.47 15.22 -22.47
CA PHE A 178 -14.09 13.94 -22.13
C PHE A 178 -14.66 13.92 -20.70
N VAL A 179 -15.56 12.97 -20.47
CA VAL A 179 -15.97 12.53 -19.13
C VAL A 179 -15.49 11.09 -18.93
N ARG A 180 -14.85 10.81 -17.82
CA ARG A 180 -14.35 9.47 -17.47
C ARG A 180 -14.87 9.05 -16.10
N LEU A 181 -15.53 7.89 -16.06
CA LEU A 181 -15.95 7.23 -14.84
C LEU A 181 -15.10 5.98 -14.64
N ARG A 182 -14.50 5.84 -13.47
CA ARG A 182 -13.69 4.66 -13.06
C ARG A 182 -14.23 4.10 -11.77
N GLY A 183 -14.37 2.79 -11.72
CA GLY A 183 -14.71 2.08 -10.51
C GLY A 183 -13.83 0.86 -10.33
N TYR A 184 -13.48 0.56 -9.10
CA TYR A 184 -12.81 -0.68 -8.75
C TYR A 184 -13.13 -1.11 -7.32
N VAL A 185 -13.04 -2.43 -7.12
CA VAL A 185 -13.00 -3.06 -5.81
C VAL A 185 -11.62 -3.69 -5.63
N GLY A 186 -11.02 -3.44 -4.51
CA GLY A 186 -9.71 -4.00 -4.13
C GLY A 186 -9.66 -4.31 -2.65
N ASN A 187 -8.52 -4.76 -2.20
CA ASN A 187 -8.23 -4.95 -0.79
C ASN A 187 -7.07 -4.05 -0.36
N SER A 188 -7.01 -3.78 0.92
CA SER A 188 -5.90 -3.09 1.57
C SER A 188 -5.41 -3.97 2.72
N SER A 189 -4.18 -4.43 2.63
CA SER A 189 -3.55 -5.23 3.68
C SER A 189 -3.05 -4.33 4.80
N PRO A 190 -3.05 -4.81 6.06
CA PRO A 190 -2.39 -4.11 7.15
C PRO A 190 -0.92 -3.88 6.84
N SER A 191 -0.38 -2.73 7.27
CA SER A 191 1.06 -2.49 7.22
C SER A 191 1.79 -3.37 8.26
N LEU A 192 3.11 -3.54 8.09
CA LEU A 192 3.93 -4.28 9.03
C LEU A 192 3.87 -3.70 10.45
N GLY A 193 3.89 -2.37 10.56
CA GLY A 193 3.76 -1.69 11.84
C GLY A 193 2.41 -1.94 12.51
N ASN A 194 1.34 -2.02 11.72
CA ASN A 194 0.01 -2.33 12.25
C ASN A 194 -0.12 -3.77 12.76
N LEU A 195 0.68 -4.69 12.24
CA LEU A 195 0.68 -6.11 12.63
C LEU A 195 1.71 -6.43 13.72
N SER A 196 2.64 -5.52 14.00
CA SER A 196 3.70 -5.75 14.99
C SER A 196 3.12 -5.78 16.42
N ALA A 197 3.28 -6.89 17.12
CA ALA A 197 2.93 -6.98 18.54
C ALA A 197 3.94 -6.26 19.47
N ILE A 198 5.00 -5.69 18.92
CA ILE A 198 6.05 -5.03 19.67
C ILE A 198 5.53 -3.69 20.17
N GLU A 199 5.69 -3.45 21.47
CA GLU A 199 5.42 -2.16 22.09
C GLU A 199 6.59 -1.21 21.81
N GLN A 200 6.27 -0.06 21.22
CA GLN A 200 7.23 1.01 20.95
C GLN A 200 6.86 2.22 21.81
N VAL A 201 7.79 2.66 22.62
CA VAL A 201 7.66 3.90 23.36
C VAL A 201 7.86 5.05 22.38
N ILE A 202 6.83 5.87 22.21
CA ILE A 202 6.87 7.04 21.33
C ILE A 202 7.35 8.28 22.09
N ASP A 203 6.82 8.47 23.28
CA ASP A 203 7.18 9.52 24.22
C ASP A 203 6.84 9.08 25.66
N SER A 204 6.95 9.99 26.63
CA SER A 204 6.65 9.71 28.05
C SER A 204 5.19 9.30 28.31
N LEU A 205 4.27 9.61 27.39
CA LEU A 205 2.82 9.42 27.53
C LEU A 205 2.24 8.43 26.53
N GLN A 206 3.01 8.04 25.50
CA GLN A 206 2.49 7.28 24.36
C GLN A 206 3.28 5.99 24.12
N LEU A 207 2.54 4.89 24.14
CA LEU A 207 2.98 3.57 23.67
C LEU A 207 2.24 3.22 22.39
N GLN A 208 2.97 2.80 21.38
CA GLN A 208 2.39 2.28 20.14
C GLN A 208 2.57 0.77 20.08
N ARG A 209 1.48 0.07 19.80
CA ARG A 209 1.47 -1.37 19.57
C ARG A 209 0.53 -1.68 18.39
N GLY A 210 0.98 -2.53 17.48
CA GLY A 210 0.11 -3.06 16.45
C GLY A 210 -0.72 -4.24 16.95
N ASN A 211 -1.65 -4.69 16.12
CA ASN A 211 -2.48 -5.85 16.37
C ASN A 211 -2.21 -6.93 15.31
N PRO A 212 -1.57 -8.06 15.69
CA PRO A 212 -1.29 -9.16 14.77
C PRO A 212 -2.54 -9.82 14.16
N GLN A 213 -3.71 -9.61 14.75
CA GLN A 213 -4.98 -10.20 14.30
C GLN A 213 -5.73 -9.31 13.30
N LEU A 214 -5.11 -8.22 12.83
CA LEU A 214 -5.74 -7.37 11.83
C LEU A 214 -5.89 -8.10 10.51
N GLU A 215 -7.09 -8.03 9.96
CA GLU A 215 -7.42 -8.57 8.65
C GLU A 215 -7.34 -7.49 7.58
N ALA A 216 -7.19 -7.90 6.32
CA ALA A 216 -7.32 -6.99 5.21
C ALA A 216 -8.76 -6.52 5.06
N TYR A 217 -8.94 -5.26 4.72
CA TYR A 217 -10.26 -4.68 4.48
C TYR A 217 -10.48 -4.38 3.00
N MET A 218 -11.74 -4.41 2.59
CA MET A 218 -12.13 -4.09 1.22
C MET A 218 -12.16 -2.58 1.00
N ARG A 219 -11.81 -2.20 -0.23
CA ARG A 219 -11.85 -0.81 -0.70
C ARG A 219 -12.71 -0.73 -1.95
N TYR A 220 -13.75 0.08 -1.90
CA TYR A 220 -14.62 0.38 -3.03
C TYR A 220 -14.39 1.82 -3.45
N ARG A 221 -13.99 2.03 -4.67
CA ARG A 221 -13.74 3.39 -5.16
C ARG A 221 -14.45 3.65 -6.47
N LEU A 222 -15.10 4.81 -6.55
CA LEU A 222 -15.69 5.39 -7.74
C LEU A 222 -15.07 6.78 -7.97
N ALA A 223 -14.58 7.05 -9.16
CA ALA A 223 -13.96 8.33 -9.50
C ALA A 223 -14.53 8.85 -10.81
N LEU A 224 -14.89 10.12 -10.83
CA LEU A 224 -15.38 10.84 -11.99
C LEU A 224 -14.37 11.93 -12.34
N THR A 225 -13.90 11.95 -13.58
CA THR A 225 -13.07 13.00 -14.16
C THR A 225 -13.82 13.67 -15.29
N TYR A 226 -13.90 14.99 -15.27
CA TYR A 226 -14.34 15.80 -16.39
C TYR A 226 -13.18 16.66 -16.88
N GLU A 227 -12.81 16.50 -18.13
CA GLU A 227 -11.77 17.29 -18.77
C GLU A 227 -12.37 18.06 -19.93
N PHE A 228 -12.16 19.38 -19.92
CA PHE A 228 -12.62 20.28 -20.97
C PHE A 228 -11.44 21.05 -21.53
N GLN A 229 -11.29 21.01 -22.86
CA GLN A 229 -10.29 21.79 -23.55
C GLN A 229 -10.93 22.47 -24.80
N LYS A 230 -10.80 23.77 -24.85
CA LYS A 230 -11.23 24.56 -26.01
C LYS A 230 -10.30 25.75 -26.22
N GLY A 231 -9.52 25.72 -27.29
CA GLY A 231 -8.50 26.74 -27.55
C GLY A 231 -7.46 26.78 -26.44
N ILE A 232 -7.29 27.94 -25.82
CA ILE A 232 -6.36 28.14 -24.70
C ILE A 232 -6.94 27.76 -23.31
N PHE A 233 -8.24 27.46 -23.26
CA PHE A 233 -8.90 27.11 -21.99
C PHE A 233 -8.81 25.62 -21.75
N TYR A 234 -8.28 25.27 -20.58
CA TYR A 234 -8.21 23.93 -20.04
C TYR A 234 -8.81 23.90 -18.64
N THR A 235 -9.69 22.93 -18.38
CA THR A 235 -10.27 22.69 -17.07
C THR A 235 -10.30 21.21 -16.79
N ASN A 236 -9.85 20.80 -15.62
CA ASN A 236 -9.96 19.44 -15.11
C ASN A 236 -10.70 19.47 -13.76
N LEU A 237 -11.76 18.66 -13.65
CA LEU A 237 -12.52 18.45 -12.42
C LEU A 237 -12.50 16.97 -12.10
N ASP A 238 -11.98 16.65 -10.92
CA ASP A 238 -11.92 15.30 -10.40
C ASP A 238 -12.74 15.19 -9.12
N GLY A 239 -13.61 14.18 -9.08
CA GLY A 239 -14.35 13.79 -7.90
C GLY A 239 -14.15 12.32 -7.61
N ALA A 240 -14.01 11.92 -6.36
CA ALA A 240 -13.91 10.53 -5.96
C ALA A 240 -14.73 10.25 -4.71
N TYR A 241 -15.37 9.08 -4.71
CA TYR A 241 -16.01 8.49 -3.56
C TYR A 241 -15.30 7.20 -3.21
N GLU A 242 -14.94 7.04 -1.94
CA GLU A 242 -14.29 5.85 -1.42
C GLU A 242 -15.06 5.33 -0.21
N TYR A 243 -15.38 4.03 -0.23
CA TYR A 243 -16.02 3.34 0.87
C TYR A 243 -15.12 2.23 1.37
N LEU A 244 -14.81 2.29 2.65
CA LEU A 244 -13.93 1.37 3.37
C LEU A 244 -14.72 0.73 4.51
N PRO A 245 -15.33 -0.43 4.31
CA PRO A 245 -15.90 -1.18 5.42
C PRO A 245 -14.77 -1.67 6.33
N ASN A 246 -14.89 -1.44 7.63
CA ASN A 246 -13.92 -1.86 8.66
C ASN A 246 -12.47 -1.40 8.39
N PRO A 247 -12.22 -0.10 8.17
CA PRO A 247 -10.87 0.38 7.96
C PRO A 247 -10.03 0.15 9.23
N ILE A 248 -8.73 -0.10 9.03
CA ILE A 248 -7.79 -0.16 10.14
C ILE A 248 -7.58 1.27 10.64
N MET A 249 -7.86 1.49 11.91
CA MET A 249 -7.71 2.78 12.58
C MET A 249 -6.87 2.62 13.84
N ALA A 250 -6.02 3.61 14.10
CA ALA A 250 -5.33 3.70 15.38
C ALA A 250 -6.34 4.08 16.47
N VAL A 251 -6.27 3.40 17.62
CA VAL A 251 -7.07 3.70 18.82
C VAL A 251 -6.11 4.21 19.88
N SER A 252 -6.40 5.38 20.43
CA SER A 252 -5.65 5.94 21.55
C SER A 252 -6.41 5.68 22.86
N TYR A 253 -5.74 5.05 23.82
CA TYR A 253 -6.28 4.86 25.16
C TYR A 253 -5.56 5.82 26.11
N THR A 254 -6.29 6.76 26.67
CA THR A 254 -5.80 7.63 27.75
C THR A 254 -6.27 7.05 29.07
N HIS A 255 -5.39 6.29 29.76
CA HIS A 255 -5.64 5.90 31.15
C HIS A 255 -4.94 6.88 32.08
N LEU A 256 -5.67 7.84 32.58
CA LEU A 256 -5.30 8.57 33.78
C LEU A 256 -5.79 7.75 35.01
N THR A 257 -5.09 6.67 35.36
CA THR A 257 -5.21 6.15 36.72
C THR A 257 -4.24 6.92 37.59
N LEU A 258 -4.75 7.91 38.28
CA LEU A 258 -4.04 8.48 39.42
C LEU A 258 -3.83 7.33 40.42
N PRO A 259 -2.60 7.08 40.90
CA PRO A 259 -2.40 6.16 42.01
C PRO A 259 -3.08 6.75 43.25
N THR A 260 -4.02 6.00 43.81
CA THR A 260 -4.62 6.27 45.11
C THR A 260 -3.64 5.97 46.20
#